data_2ba688b5eaee37c55dc440e3c8a1b316
#
_entry.id   2ba688b5eaee37c55dc440e3c8a1b316
#
_cell.length_a   1.000
_cell.length_b   1.000
_cell.length_c   1.000
_cell.angle_alpha   90.00
_cell.angle_beta   90.00
_cell.angle_gamma   90.00
#
_symmetry.space_group_name_H-M   'P 1'
#
loop_
_entity.id
_entity.type
_entity.pdbx_description
1 polymer ?
#
loop_
_entity_poly.entity_id
_entity_poly.type
_entity_poly.pdbx_seq_one_letter_code
_entity_poly.pdbx_strand_id
1 'polypeptide(L)'
;MRRGTTLALVAGGAAVAATGGAIVVGRLRNHRPEGDASSAERPPGAGSWYLENKPRIMRQVRFFLRHFRKHFVEAYGKEEGEAIARESMQRFEALLPDLPYIGGAQNRNTRALYNTAAWLAMYRSLQAHGASVEEAARLIYLGAANFFESFPTRWLMRWQGRRMFARRRLDRRRHAAAMSQERRYPDDWVFGFVEGDGRDFVSGVDYTECGVVKYLAREGAPELAPYLCWIDYPMCAAMRLRLDRTETLAQGGRRCDFRMSRGQPVRVEPEFLHV
;
A
#
# COMPACT_ATOMS: atom_id res chain seq x y z
N MET A 1 -21.38 -10.94 -30.96
CA MET A 1 -20.86 -11.39 -29.66
C MET A 1 -19.64 -10.51 -29.29
N ARG A 2 -19.83 -9.47 -28.45
CA ARG A 2 -18.75 -8.57 -28.01
C ARG A 2 -18.21 -9.09 -26.68
N ARG A 3 -16.95 -9.49 -26.65
CA ARG A 3 -16.24 -9.87 -25.41
C ARG A 3 -15.91 -8.60 -24.64
N GLY A 4 -16.62 -8.40 -23.54
CA GLY A 4 -16.33 -7.32 -22.59
C GLY A 4 -15.06 -7.61 -21.79
N THR A 5 -14.01 -6.86 -22.04
CA THR A 5 -12.76 -6.88 -21.27
C THR A 5 -12.99 -6.15 -19.95
N THR A 6 -13.15 -6.88 -18.86
CA THR A 6 -13.28 -6.31 -17.51
C THR A 6 -11.92 -5.80 -17.04
N LEU A 7 -11.74 -4.48 -17.07
CA LEU A 7 -10.56 -3.80 -16.54
C LEU A 7 -10.57 -3.90 -14.99
N ALA A 8 -9.72 -4.73 -14.43
CA ALA A 8 -9.48 -4.78 -12.98
C ALA A 8 -8.60 -3.58 -12.60
N LEU A 9 -9.21 -2.55 -12.06
CA LEU A 9 -8.55 -1.33 -11.59
C LEU A 9 -7.90 -1.50 -10.22
N VAL A 10 -6.67 -1.05 -10.18
CA VAL A 10 -5.71 -1.25 -9.12
C VAL A 10 -5.48 0.06 -8.40
N ALA A 11 -6.02 0.20 -7.19
CA ALA A 11 -5.60 1.27 -6.27
C ALA A 11 -4.55 0.69 -5.29
N GLY A 12 -3.36 1.23 -5.30
CA GLY A 12 -2.30 0.92 -4.35
C GLY A 12 -2.13 2.12 -3.42
N GLY A 13 -2.17 1.90 -2.14
CA GLY A 13 -1.84 2.87 -1.11
C GLY A 13 -0.94 2.21 -0.08
N ALA A 14 -0.02 2.98 0.49
CA ALA A 14 0.73 2.55 1.65
C ALA A 14 -0.22 2.36 2.82
N ALA A 15 0.02 1.35 3.59
CA ALA A 15 -0.35 1.08 4.97
C ALA A 15 -1.75 1.42 5.50
N VAL A 16 -2.66 2.06 4.77
CA VAL A 16 -4.04 1.87 5.12
C VAL A 16 -4.45 0.52 4.55
N ALA A 17 -4.48 -0.48 5.39
CA ALA A 17 -5.27 -1.68 5.18
C ALA A 17 -6.76 -1.28 5.11
N ALA A 18 -7.03 -0.25 4.31
CA ALA A 18 -8.35 0.11 3.87
C ALA A 18 -8.78 -1.03 2.96
N THR A 19 -9.50 -1.93 3.56
CA THR A 19 -10.11 -3.12 2.99
C THR A 19 -11.00 -2.77 1.81
N GLY A 20 -10.40 -2.30 0.74
CA GLY A 20 -11.03 -2.08 -0.54
C GLY A 20 -10.91 -3.33 -1.39
N GLY A 21 -11.84 -4.27 -1.19
CA GLY A 21 -11.89 -5.48 -1.99
C GLY A 21 -12.03 -5.17 -3.47
N ALA A 22 -11.12 -5.68 -4.28
CA ALA A 22 -11.37 -5.88 -5.69
C ALA A 22 -12.51 -6.90 -5.82
N ILE A 23 -13.61 -6.50 -6.45
CA ILE A 23 -14.65 -7.43 -6.85
C ILE A 23 -14.11 -8.21 -8.05
N VAL A 24 -13.56 -9.37 -7.80
CA VAL A 24 -13.48 -10.44 -8.79
C VAL A 24 -14.74 -11.24 -8.58
N VAL A 25 -15.75 -11.04 -9.42
CA VAL A 25 -16.87 -11.98 -9.55
C VAL A 25 -16.34 -13.17 -10.35
N GLY A 26 -15.67 -14.06 -9.63
CA GLY A 26 -15.38 -15.40 -10.09
C GLY A 26 -16.11 -16.35 -9.16
N ARG A 27 -17.10 -17.08 -9.69
CA ARG A 27 -17.69 -18.23 -9.00
C ARG A 27 -16.56 -19.23 -8.72
N LEU A 28 -16.06 -19.25 -7.48
CA LEU A 28 -15.26 -20.35 -6.99
C LEU A 28 -16.21 -21.40 -6.39
N ARG A 29 -16.26 -22.55 -7.03
CA ARG A 29 -16.82 -23.77 -6.48
C ARG A 29 -16.12 -24.08 -5.17
N ASN A 30 -16.91 -24.24 -4.09
CA ASN A 30 -16.50 -24.81 -2.85
C ASN A 30 -15.95 -26.22 -3.06
N HIS A 31 -14.66 -26.41 -2.93
CA HIS A 31 -14.06 -27.68 -2.55
C HIS A 31 -13.41 -27.45 -1.19
N ARG A 32 -14.01 -27.99 -0.14
CA ARG A 32 -13.34 -28.34 1.10
C ARG A 32 -12.54 -29.63 0.84
N PRO A 33 -11.30 -29.68 1.24
CA PRO A 33 -10.72 -30.90 1.75
C PRO A 33 -10.60 -30.78 3.27
N GLU A 34 -11.27 -31.69 3.98
CA GLU A 34 -10.87 -32.09 5.32
C GLU A 34 -9.55 -32.83 5.19
N GLY A 35 -8.50 -32.33 5.82
CA GLY A 35 -7.15 -32.87 5.79
C GLY A 35 -6.40 -32.46 7.04
N ASP A 36 -6.20 -33.42 7.89
CA ASP A 36 -5.26 -33.66 8.97
C ASP A 36 -4.24 -32.55 9.32
N ALA A 37 -4.32 -32.09 10.58
CA ALA A 37 -3.52 -31.02 11.16
C ALA A 37 -2.15 -31.52 11.69
N SER A 38 -1.32 -32.15 10.87
CA SER A 38 0.02 -32.58 11.32
C SER A 38 1.16 -32.51 10.29
N SER A 39 1.05 -31.70 9.26
CA SER A 39 2.22 -31.33 8.43
C SER A 39 2.22 -29.80 8.26
N ALA A 40 3.00 -29.11 9.09
CA ALA A 40 3.37 -27.74 8.87
C ALA A 40 4.16 -27.67 7.55
N GLU A 41 3.50 -27.61 6.41
CA GLU A 41 4.13 -27.32 5.13
C GLU A 41 4.90 -26.00 5.28
N ARG A 42 6.22 -26.12 5.13
CA ARG A 42 7.13 -24.98 5.04
C ARG A 42 6.57 -24.08 3.94
N PRO A 43 6.27 -22.77 4.20
CA PRO A 43 5.73 -21.90 3.17
C PRO A 43 6.63 -21.96 1.94
N PRO A 44 6.07 -21.92 0.72
CA PRO A 44 6.86 -21.87 -0.50
C PRO A 44 7.95 -20.83 -0.32
N GLY A 45 9.19 -21.09 -0.78
CA GLY A 45 10.36 -20.23 -0.53
C GLY A 45 10.00 -18.76 -0.73
N ALA A 46 10.55 -17.90 0.11
CA ALA A 46 10.26 -16.48 0.13
C ALA A 46 10.33 -15.93 -1.27
N GLY A 47 9.56 -15.61 -2.04
CA GLY A 47 9.65 -15.16 -3.43
C GLY A 47 8.90 -15.99 -4.45
N SER A 48 8.69 -17.29 -4.22
CA SER A 48 8.04 -18.14 -5.21
C SER A 48 6.67 -17.63 -5.63
N TRP A 49 5.83 -17.18 -4.66
CA TRP A 49 4.52 -16.63 -4.96
C TRP A 49 4.59 -15.34 -5.80
N TYR A 50 5.56 -14.47 -5.53
CA TYR A 50 5.73 -13.21 -6.27
C TYR A 50 6.20 -13.48 -7.69
N LEU A 51 7.08 -14.47 -7.88
CA LEU A 51 7.56 -14.90 -9.20
C LEU A 51 6.44 -15.56 -10.04
N GLU A 52 5.63 -16.42 -9.44
CA GLU A 52 4.45 -17.02 -10.09
C GLU A 52 3.44 -15.96 -10.52
N ASN A 53 3.29 -14.88 -9.72
CA ASN A 53 2.37 -13.78 -10.00
C ASN A 53 3.06 -12.58 -10.69
N LYS A 54 4.33 -12.69 -11.06
CA LYS A 54 5.15 -11.61 -11.63
C LYS A 54 4.46 -10.88 -12.79
N PRO A 55 3.88 -11.54 -13.81
CA PRO A 55 3.26 -10.82 -14.93
C PRO A 55 2.11 -9.91 -14.50
N ARG A 56 1.34 -10.35 -13.50
CA ARG A 56 0.24 -9.58 -12.92
C ARG A 56 0.77 -8.41 -12.09
N ILE A 57 1.74 -8.65 -11.22
CA ILE A 57 2.34 -7.64 -10.34
C ILE A 57 3.02 -6.56 -11.18
N MET A 58 3.86 -6.94 -12.15
CA MET A 58 4.55 -6.01 -13.04
C MET A 58 3.58 -5.12 -13.83
N ARG A 59 2.47 -5.67 -14.33
CA ARG A 59 1.44 -4.88 -15.00
C ARG A 59 0.80 -3.85 -14.06
N GLN A 60 0.54 -4.23 -12.80
CA GLN A 60 -0.05 -3.35 -11.81
C GLN A 60 0.92 -2.21 -11.43
N VAL A 61 2.18 -2.55 -11.17
CA VAL A 61 3.19 -1.56 -10.80
C VAL A 61 3.53 -0.65 -11.98
N ARG A 62 3.58 -1.15 -13.21
CA ARG A 62 3.75 -0.30 -14.40
C ARG A 62 2.61 0.70 -14.57
N PHE A 63 1.37 0.28 -14.32
CA PHE A 63 0.22 1.19 -14.33
C PHE A 63 0.35 2.28 -13.25
N PHE A 64 0.83 1.92 -12.08
CA PHE A 64 1.07 2.84 -10.98
C PHE A 64 2.21 3.81 -11.30
N LEU A 65 3.37 3.31 -11.69
CA LEU A 65 4.58 4.08 -11.99
C LEU A 65 4.42 5.15 -13.08
N ARG A 66 3.52 4.95 -14.05
CA ARG A 66 3.27 5.96 -15.09
C ARG A 66 2.84 7.31 -14.53
N HIS A 67 2.25 7.35 -13.32
CA HIS A 67 1.81 8.59 -12.68
C HIS A 67 2.95 9.39 -12.05
N PHE A 68 4.10 8.74 -11.83
CA PHE A 68 5.31 9.33 -11.28
C PHE A 68 6.22 9.89 -12.36
N ARG A 69 6.21 9.27 -13.54
CA ARG A 69 7.05 9.65 -14.68
C ARG A 69 7.00 11.16 -15.02
N LYS A 70 5.81 11.76 -14.95
CA LYS A 70 5.63 13.19 -15.19
C LYS A 70 6.50 14.02 -14.23
N HIS A 71 6.49 13.68 -12.96
CA HIS A 71 7.24 14.39 -11.93
C HIS A 71 8.74 14.19 -12.06
N PHE A 72 9.18 13.00 -12.49
CA PHE A 72 10.59 12.75 -12.79
C PHE A 72 11.06 13.57 -14.00
N VAL A 73 10.25 13.64 -15.06
CA VAL A 73 10.55 14.45 -16.25
C VAL A 73 10.55 15.95 -15.93
N GLU A 74 9.66 16.42 -15.07
CA GLU A 74 9.61 17.82 -14.64
C GLU A 74 10.83 18.19 -13.79
N ALA A 75 11.34 17.29 -12.95
CA ALA A 75 12.49 17.54 -12.07
C ALA A 75 13.85 17.39 -12.78
N TYR A 76 14.00 16.38 -13.65
CA TYR A 76 15.29 15.97 -14.23
C TYR A 76 15.39 16.17 -15.75
N GLY A 77 14.35 16.70 -16.38
CA GLY A 77 14.28 16.74 -17.82
C GLY A 77 13.85 15.41 -18.45
N LYS A 78 13.56 15.44 -19.76
CA LYS A 78 12.90 14.32 -20.43
C LYS A 78 13.74 13.03 -20.43
N GLU A 79 14.99 13.13 -20.81
CA GLU A 79 15.87 11.96 -20.99
C GLU A 79 16.15 11.26 -19.67
N GLU A 80 16.58 12.02 -18.67
CA GLU A 80 16.94 11.51 -17.36
C GLU A 80 15.69 11.05 -16.56
N GLY A 81 14.61 11.82 -16.58
CA GLY A 81 13.35 11.41 -15.92
C GLY A 81 12.76 10.12 -16.50
N GLU A 82 12.93 9.88 -17.81
CA GLU A 82 12.57 8.61 -18.44
C GLU A 82 13.53 7.47 -18.05
N ALA A 83 14.82 7.77 -17.88
CA ALA A 83 15.79 6.80 -17.39
C ALA A 83 15.44 6.37 -15.96
N ILE A 84 15.18 7.31 -15.05
CA ILE A 84 14.74 7.04 -13.68
C ILE A 84 13.50 6.15 -13.66
N ALA A 85 12.50 6.43 -14.49
CA ALA A 85 11.28 5.62 -14.57
C ALA A 85 11.55 4.17 -15.05
N ARG A 86 12.44 3.99 -16.03
CA ARG A 86 12.84 2.65 -16.50
C ARG A 86 13.63 1.90 -15.44
N GLU A 87 14.60 2.53 -14.80
CA GLU A 87 15.41 1.94 -13.73
C GLU A 87 14.55 1.55 -12.53
N SER A 88 13.59 2.39 -12.15
CA SER A 88 12.63 2.06 -11.08
C SER A 88 11.90 0.75 -11.36
N MET A 89 11.49 0.50 -12.61
CA MET A 89 10.86 -0.77 -12.98
C MET A 89 11.82 -1.95 -12.93
N GLN A 90 13.06 -1.76 -13.38
CA GLN A 90 14.10 -2.81 -13.35
C GLN A 90 14.48 -3.18 -11.91
N ARG A 91 14.70 -2.17 -11.06
CA ARG A 91 14.99 -2.37 -9.63
C ARG A 91 13.82 -3.05 -8.92
N PHE A 92 12.59 -2.65 -9.21
CA PHE A 92 11.41 -3.31 -8.64
C PHE A 92 11.33 -4.79 -9.06
N GLU A 93 11.58 -5.09 -10.32
CA GLU A 93 11.59 -6.48 -10.82
C GLU A 93 12.66 -7.32 -10.12
N ALA A 94 13.83 -6.74 -9.85
CA ALA A 94 14.92 -7.39 -9.13
C ALA A 94 14.61 -7.65 -7.64
N LEU A 95 13.74 -6.83 -7.02
CA LEU A 95 13.34 -7.02 -5.62
C LEU A 95 12.29 -8.13 -5.42
N LEU A 96 11.57 -8.55 -6.48
CA LEU A 96 10.47 -9.50 -6.35
C LEU A 96 10.85 -10.86 -5.73
N PRO A 97 12.01 -11.48 -6.08
CA PRO A 97 12.41 -12.75 -5.50
C PRO A 97 12.64 -12.72 -3.99
N ASP A 98 13.07 -11.56 -3.47
CA ASP A 98 13.48 -11.38 -2.08
C ASP A 98 12.37 -10.81 -1.18
N LEU A 99 11.19 -10.56 -1.75
CA LEU A 99 10.06 -10.10 -0.96
C LEU A 99 9.60 -11.16 0.04
N PRO A 100 9.37 -10.78 1.31
CA PRO A 100 8.91 -11.72 2.31
C PRO A 100 7.50 -12.23 1.98
N TYR A 101 7.30 -13.51 2.17
CA TYR A 101 5.98 -14.09 2.04
C TYR A 101 5.12 -13.80 3.27
N ILE A 102 3.99 -13.16 3.07
CA ILE A 102 3.04 -12.81 4.13
C ILE A 102 1.63 -13.35 3.87
N GLY A 103 1.50 -14.45 3.13
CA GLY A 103 0.22 -15.10 2.86
C GLY A 103 -0.35 -14.90 1.45
N GLY A 104 0.40 -14.27 0.54
CA GLY A 104 0.07 -14.17 -0.87
C GLY A 104 -1.33 -13.57 -1.13
N ALA A 105 -2.12 -14.22 -1.98
CA ALA A 105 -3.46 -13.74 -2.36
C ALA A 105 -4.47 -13.70 -1.20
N GLN A 106 -4.24 -14.48 -0.14
CA GLN A 106 -5.13 -14.54 1.02
C GLN A 106 -4.90 -13.37 1.98
N ASN A 107 -3.71 -12.79 1.98
CA ASN A 107 -3.38 -11.62 2.78
C ASN A 107 -3.47 -10.34 1.94
N ARG A 108 -4.32 -9.40 2.40
CA ARG A 108 -4.53 -8.12 1.73
C ARG A 108 -3.30 -7.21 1.78
N ASN A 109 -2.46 -7.38 2.79
CA ASN A 109 -1.25 -6.62 2.99
C ASN A 109 -0.14 -7.00 1.97
N THR A 110 -0.21 -8.18 1.34
CA THR A 110 0.73 -8.60 0.29
C THR A 110 0.89 -7.54 -0.80
N ARG A 111 -0.23 -6.89 -1.17
CA ARG A 111 -0.20 -5.81 -2.15
C ARG A 111 0.48 -4.55 -1.61
N ALA A 112 0.22 -4.18 -0.36
CA ALA A 112 0.91 -3.06 0.28
C ALA A 112 2.41 -3.30 0.31
N LEU A 113 2.82 -4.53 0.60
CA LEU A 113 4.23 -4.90 0.65
C LEU A 113 4.94 -4.75 -0.71
N TYR A 114 4.40 -5.32 -1.80
CA TYR A 114 5.06 -5.14 -3.10
C TYR A 114 4.94 -3.70 -3.65
N ASN A 115 3.96 -2.92 -3.24
CA ASN A 115 3.94 -1.49 -3.52
C ASN A 115 5.04 -0.75 -2.75
N THR A 116 5.32 -1.15 -1.49
CA THR A 116 6.47 -0.61 -0.74
C THR A 116 7.78 -0.89 -1.47
N ALA A 117 7.95 -2.09 -2.01
CA ALA A 117 9.11 -2.40 -2.84
C ALA A 117 9.19 -1.54 -4.11
N ALA A 118 8.05 -1.20 -4.72
CA ALA A 118 8.03 -0.29 -5.86
C ALA A 118 8.46 1.14 -5.47
N TRP A 119 8.06 1.63 -4.28
CA TRP A 119 8.55 2.92 -3.77
C TRP A 119 10.03 2.89 -3.43
N LEU A 120 10.51 1.83 -2.82
CA LEU A 120 11.93 1.63 -2.58
C LEU A 120 12.74 1.64 -3.88
N ALA A 121 12.23 0.98 -4.92
CA ALA A 121 12.86 0.97 -6.24
C ALA A 121 12.92 2.37 -6.86
N MET A 122 11.85 3.17 -6.76
CA MET A 122 11.85 4.58 -7.18
C MET A 122 12.84 5.41 -6.37
N TYR A 123 12.82 5.26 -5.05
CA TYR A 123 13.73 5.95 -4.15
C TYR A 123 15.21 5.69 -4.51
N ARG A 124 15.60 4.42 -4.64
CA ARG A 124 16.95 4.03 -5.03
C ARG A 124 17.35 4.52 -6.44
N SER A 125 16.39 4.61 -7.36
CA SER A 125 16.65 5.18 -8.69
C SER A 125 16.88 6.68 -8.61
N LEU A 126 16.06 7.40 -7.87
CA LEU A 126 16.23 8.84 -7.67
C LEU A 126 17.55 9.16 -6.96
N GLN A 127 17.92 8.40 -5.93
CA GLN A 127 19.22 8.55 -5.26
C GLN A 127 20.41 8.32 -6.21
N ALA A 128 20.31 7.34 -7.11
CA ALA A 128 21.35 7.08 -8.10
C ALA A 128 21.52 8.25 -9.09
N HIS A 129 20.52 9.11 -9.22
CA HIS A 129 20.53 10.35 -9.99
C HIS A 129 20.72 11.61 -9.11
N GLY A 130 21.21 11.44 -7.90
CA GLY A 130 21.63 12.54 -7.01
C GLY A 130 20.54 13.14 -6.14
N ALA A 131 19.31 12.57 -6.11
CA ALA A 131 18.26 13.07 -5.25
C ALA A 131 18.60 12.91 -3.76
N SER A 132 18.29 13.91 -2.95
CA SER A 132 18.22 13.77 -1.50
C SER A 132 17.04 12.88 -1.09
N VAL A 133 16.98 12.50 0.18
CA VAL A 133 15.84 11.73 0.72
C VAL A 133 14.55 12.53 0.58
N GLU A 134 14.58 13.81 0.90
CA GLU A 134 13.45 14.73 0.86
C GLU A 134 12.95 14.94 -0.57
N GLU A 135 13.85 15.16 -1.52
CA GLU A 135 13.50 15.33 -2.93
C GLU A 135 12.87 14.06 -3.50
N ALA A 136 13.47 12.90 -3.23
CA ALA A 136 12.90 11.62 -3.65
C ALA A 136 11.52 11.39 -3.01
N ALA A 137 11.37 11.68 -1.72
CA ALA A 137 10.09 11.58 -1.01
C ALA A 137 9.04 12.52 -1.59
N ARG A 138 9.42 13.77 -1.93
CA ARG A 138 8.54 14.75 -2.58
C ARG A 138 8.01 14.23 -3.92
N LEU A 139 8.89 13.75 -4.78
CA LEU A 139 8.49 13.23 -6.09
C LEU A 139 7.60 11.98 -5.97
N ILE A 140 7.91 11.09 -5.01
CA ILE A 140 7.09 9.92 -4.71
C ILE A 140 5.71 10.34 -4.19
N TYR A 141 5.63 11.29 -3.27
CA TYR A 141 4.37 11.81 -2.75
C TYR A 141 3.49 12.43 -3.84
N LEU A 142 4.07 13.31 -4.68
CA LEU A 142 3.36 13.95 -5.78
C LEU A 142 2.82 12.94 -6.79
N GLY A 143 3.62 11.94 -7.15
CA GLY A 143 3.19 10.85 -8.03
C GLY A 143 2.08 10.01 -7.43
N ALA A 144 2.13 9.72 -6.13
CA ALA A 144 1.07 9.00 -5.42
C ALA A 144 -0.22 9.82 -5.34
N ALA A 145 -0.14 11.10 -5.03
CA ALA A 145 -1.29 12.01 -5.02
C ALA A 145 -1.94 12.09 -6.41
N ASN A 146 -1.13 12.25 -7.46
CA ASN A 146 -1.60 12.24 -8.85
C ASN A 146 -2.29 10.92 -9.22
N PHE A 147 -1.73 9.78 -8.77
CA PHE A 147 -2.35 8.47 -8.99
C PHE A 147 -3.74 8.39 -8.35
N PHE A 148 -3.91 8.82 -7.09
CA PHE A 148 -5.20 8.76 -6.40
C PHE A 148 -6.26 9.68 -7.03
N GLU A 149 -5.86 10.83 -7.57
CA GLU A 149 -6.76 11.76 -8.23
C GLU A 149 -6.99 11.45 -9.72
N SER A 150 -6.21 10.52 -10.31
CA SER A 150 -6.37 10.15 -11.73
C SER A 150 -7.67 9.39 -11.98
N PHE A 151 -8.22 9.54 -13.19
CA PHE A 151 -9.31 8.67 -13.63
C PHE A 151 -8.74 7.33 -14.14
N PRO A 152 -9.36 6.21 -13.81
CA PRO A 152 -10.59 6.01 -13.03
C PRO A 152 -10.35 5.77 -11.53
N THR A 153 -9.08 5.90 -11.05
CA THR A 153 -8.71 5.63 -9.65
C THR A 153 -9.55 6.46 -8.68
N ARG A 154 -9.69 7.77 -8.93
CA ARG A 154 -10.48 8.68 -8.09
C ARG A 154 -11.92 8.22 -7.91
N TRP A 155 -12.57 7.77 -8.99
CA TRP A 155 -13.94 7.25 -8.91
C TRP A 155 -14.02 6.02 -8.00
N LEU A 156 -13.08 5.08 -8.17
CA LEU A 156 -12.99 3.88 -7.35
C LEU A 156 -12.74 4.21 -5.87
N MET A 157 -11.82 5.15 -5.60
CA MET A 157 -11.50 5.60 -4.23
C MET A 157 -12.73 6.21 -3.55
N ARG A 158 -13.49 7.07 -4.25
CA ARG A 158 -14.75 7.64 -3.74
C ARG A 158 -15.79 6.56 -3.44
N TRP A 159 -15.93 5.59 -4.33
CA TRP A 159 -16.84 4.46 -4.10
C TRP A 159 -16.42 3.62 -2.89
N GLN A 160 -15.13 3.38 -2.74
CA GLN A 160 -14.58 2.68 -1.57
C GLN A 160 -14.82 3.46 -0.28
N GLY A 161 -14.58 4.77 -0.28
CA GLY A 161 -14.80 5.65 0.87
C GLY A 161 -16.25 5.66 1.34
N ARG A 162 -17.23 5.72 0.40
CA ARG A 162 -18.66 5.63 0.74
C ARG A 162 -19.00 4.35 1.51
N ARG A 163 -18.30 3.26 1.24
CA ARG A 163 -18.52 1.94 1.87
C ARG A 163 -17.59 1.64 3.03
N MET A 164 -16.69 2.58 3.38
CA MET A 164 -15.64 2.36 4.36
C MET A 164 -16.19 1.92 5.72
N PHE A 165 -17.28 2.55 6.14
CA PHE A 165 -17.93 2.32 7.43
C PHE A 165 -19.18 1.43 7.34
N ALA A 166 -19.34 0.67 6.26
CA ALA A 166 -20.41 -0.33 6.19
C ALA A 166 -20.13 -1.47 7.18
N ARG A 167 -21.17 -1.91 7.94
CA ARG A 167 -21.07 -2.94 8.99
C ARG A 167 -20.21 -4.14 8.58
N ARG A 168 -20.48 -4.74 7.42
CA ARG A 168 -19.70 -5.88 6.89
C ARG A 168 -18.20 -5.58 6.68
N ARG A 169 -17.83 -4.32 6.47
CA ARG A 169 -16.43 -3.91 6.34
C ARG A 169 -15.77 -3.70 7.69
N LEU A 170 -16.50 -3.13 8.62
CA LEU A 170 -16.03 -2.99 9.99
C LEU A 170 -15.83 -4.38 10.63
N ASP A 171 -16.79 -5.30 10.48
CA ASP A 171 -16.68 -6.68 10.97
C ASP A 171 -15.46 -7.40 10.38
N ARG A 172 -15.20 -7.23 9.07
CA ARG A 172 -13.99 -7.77 8.44
C ARG A 172 -12.71 -7.16 8.96
N ARG A 173 -12.71 -5.90 9.37
CA ARG A 173 -11.53 -5.26 9.98
C ARG A 173 -11.29 -5.78 11.39
N ARG A 174 -12.36 -5.94 12.19
CA ARG A 174 -12.26 -6.55 13.53
C ARG A 174 -11.67 -7.96 13.43
N HIS A 175 -12.19 -8.75 12.50
CA HIS A 175 -11.66 -10.10 12.26
C HIS A 175 -10.19 -10.06 11.80
N ALA A 176 -9.83 -9.20 10.85
CA ALA A 176 -8.45 -9.07 10.39
C ALA A 176 -7.51 -8.58 11.50
N ALA A 177 -7.98 -7.69 12.39
CA ALA A 177 -7.23 -7.27 13.55
C ALA A 177 -6.98 -8.43 14.52
N ALA A 178 -7.99 -9.23 14.82
CA ALA A 178 -7.85 -10.43 15.66
C ALA A 178 -6.84 -11.43 15.04
N MET A 179 -6.97 -11.72 13.75
CA MET A 179 -6.05 -12.62 13.04
C MET A 179 -4.60 -12.11 13.00
N SER A 180 -4.40 -10.78 12.95
CA SER A 180 -3.05 -10.21 12.94
C SER A 180 -2.30 -10.46 14.27
N GLN A 181 -3.03 -10.65 15.38
CA GLN A 181 -2.41 -10.96 16.66
C GLN A 181 -1.77 -12.35 16.71
N GLU A 182 -2.13 -13.24 15.79
CA GLU A 182 -1.49 -14.56 15.67
C GLU A 182 -0.04 -14.46 15.16
N ARG A 183 0.37 -13.31 14.62
CA ARG A 183 1.72 -13.07 14.08
C ARG A 183 2.23 -14.20 13.17
N ARG A 184 1.34 -14.74 12.35
CA ARG A 184 1.61 -15.89 11.49
C ARG A 184 2.81 -15.67 10.54
N TYR A 185 3.00 -14.41 10.13
CA TYR A 185 4.10 -13.99 9.26
C TYR A 185 4.89 -12.87 9.93
N PRO A 186 6.21 -13.04 10.15
CA PRO A 186 7.03 -12.05 10.86
C PRO A 186 7.04 -10.67 10.21
N ASP A 187 6.95 -10.62 8.87
CA ASP A 187 7.01 -9.38 8.09
C ASP A 187 5.63 -8.74 7.85
N ASP A 188 4.55 -9.31 8.38
CA ASP A 188 3.21 -8.74 8.25
C ASP A 188 2.95 -7.64 9.29
N TRP A 189 1.84 -6.96 9.14
CA TRP A 189 1.34 -5.96 10.09
C TRP A 189 0.63 -6.62 11.25
N VAL A 190 0.81 -6.06 12.45
CA VAL A 190 0.02 -6.38 13.64
C VAL A 190 -0.75 -5.14 14.06
N PHE A 191 -2.05 -5.27 14.23
CA PHE A 191 -2.90 -4.12 14.53
C PHE A 191 -4.14 -4.49 15.35
N GLY A 192 -4.61 -3.53 16.15
CA GLY A 192 -5.89 -3.56 16.85
C GLY A 192 -6.95 -2.74 16.13
N PHE A 193 -8.19 -3.18 16.18
CA PHE A 193 -9.32 -2.37 15.75
C PHE A 193 -9.78 -1.48 16.91
N VAL A 194 -10.06 -0.20 16.63
CA VAL A 194 -10.54 0.77 17.61
C VAL A 194 -11.96 1.19 17.23
N GLU A 195 -12.88 0.95 18.14
CA GLU A 195 -14.28 1.41 17.97
C GLU A 195 -14.33 2.93 18.09
N GLY A 196 -15.02 3.55 17.16
CA GLY A 196 -15.30 4.99 17.26
C GLY A 196 -16.55 5.26 18.09
N ASP A 197 -16.57 6.43 18.69
CA ASP A 197 -17.74 6.94 19.45
C ASP A 197 -18.81 7.59 18.53
N GLY A 198 -18.49 7.71 17.22
CA GLY A 198 -19.33 8.34 16.22
C GLY A 198 -19.32 9.88 16.26
N ARG A 199 -18.62 10.51 17.22
CA ARG A 199 -18.41 11.95 17.36
C ARG A 199 -17.05 12.36 16.83
N ASP A 200 -15.98 11.88 17.49
CA ASP A 200 -14.61 12.22 17.13
C ASP A 200 -14.17 11.44 15.90
N PHE A 201 -14.44 10.16 15.87
CA PHE A 201 -14.18 9.30 14.70
C PHE A 201 -15.18 8.15 14.62
N VAL A 202 -15.29 7.51 13.46
CA VAL A 202 -16.21 6.38 13.23
C VAL A 202 -15.52 5.04 13.47
N SER A 203 -14.26 4.89 13.09
CA SER A 203 -13.45 3.70 13.38
C SER A 203 -11.97 4.03 13.30
N GLY A 204 -11.18 3.32 14.10
CA GLY A 204 -9.74 3.45 14.10
C GLY A 204 -9.02 2.12 13.96
N VAL A 205 -7.72 2.22 13.82
CA VAL A 205 -6.78 1.11 13.83
C VAL A 205 -5.51 1.56 14.51
N ASP A 206 -5.01 0.79 15.45
CA ASP A 206 -3.72 0.97 16.08
C ASP A 206 -2.76 -0.11 15.54
N TYR A 207 -1.81 0.28 14.69
CA TYR A 207 -0.75 -0.62 14.25
C TYR A 207 0.36 -0.65 15.28
N THR A 208 0.65 -1.82 15.82
CA THR A 208 1.78 -2.07 16.73
C THR A 208 2.99 -2.63 16.02
N GLU A 209 2.80 -3.18 14.81
CA GLU A 209 3.88 -3.56 13.91
C GLU A 209 3.49 -3.18 12.47
N CYS A 210 4.46 -2.67 11.72
CA CYS A 210 4.25 -2.19 10.36
C CYS A 210 5.17 -2.92 9.37
N GLY A 211 4.59 -3.63 8.40
CA GLY A 211 5.35 -4.34 7.38
C GLY A 211 6.17 -3.39 6.48
N VAL A 212 5.74 -2.13 6.30
CA VAL A 212 6.53 -1.11 5.58
C VAL A 212 7.82 -0.82 6.33
N VAL A 213 7.72 -0.54 7.64
CA VAL A 213 8.89 -0.22 8.48
C VAL A 213 9.85 -1.41 8.54
N LYS A 214 9.31 -2.62 8.76
CA LYS A 214 10.12 -3.85 8.79
C LYS A 214 10.85 -4.08 7.46
N TYR A 215 10.14 -3.95 6.35
CA TYR A 215 10.71 -4.17 5.02
C TYR A 215 11.79 -3.15 4.68
N LEU A 216 11.52 -1.85 4.88
CA LEU A 216 12.49 -0.80 4.59
C LEU A 216 13.73 -0.89 5.48
N ALA A 217 13.57 -1.23 6.76
CA ALA A 217 14.70 -1.45 7.67
C ALA A 217 15.59 -2.62 7.19
N ARG A 218 14.99 -3.73 6.78
CA ARG A 218 15.72 -4.87 6.22
C ARG A 218 16.44 -4.53 4.92
N GLU A 219 15.85 -3.68 4.09
CA GLU A 219 16.42 -3.22 2.83
C GLU A 219 17.44 -2.09 3.00
N GLY A 220 17.74 -1.65 4.23
CA GLY A 220 18.70 -0.59 4.52
C GLY A 220 18.25 0.81 4.08
N ALA A 221 16.94 1.06 4.05
CA ALA A 221 16.34 2.35 3.73
C ALA A 221 15.27 2.78 4.76
N PRO A 222 15.56 2.68 6.09
CA PRO A 222 14.57 3.02 7.12
C PRO A 222 14.15 4.49 7.07
N GLU A 223 15.02 5.38 6.59
CA GLU A 223 14.79 6.82 6.45
C GLU A 223 13.61 7.15 5.50
N LEU A 224 13.27 6.25 4.58
CA LEU A 224 12.14 6.45 3.68
C LEU A 224 10.78 6.24 4.37
N ALA A 225 10.72 5.43 5.43
CA ALA A 225 9.46 5.02 6.06
C ALA A 225 8.59 6.20 6.56
N PRO A 226 9.14 7.22 7.26
CA PRO A 226 8.35 8.37 7.70
C PRO A 226 7.64 9.10 6.54
N TYR A 227 8.33 9.25 5.41
CA TYR A 227 7.77 9.92 4.23
C TYR A 227 6.65 9.13 3.57
N LEU A 228 6.76 7.80 3.52
CA LEU A 228 5.69 6.95 2.98
C LEU A 228 4.41 7.01 3.83
N CYS A 229 4.52 7.27 5.12
CA CYS A 229 3.36 7.46 5.99
C CYS A 229 2.51 8.68 5.58
N TRP A 230 3.09 9.70 4.93
CA TRP A 230 2.35 10.86 4.45
C TRP A 230 1.41 10.54 3.28
N ILE A 231 1.66 9.46 2.53
CA ILE A 231 0.83 9.04 1.38
C ILE A 231 -0.58 8.62 1.82
N ASP A 232 -0.79 8.31 3.09
CA ASP A 232 -2.11 8.01 3.64
C ASP A 232 -3.08 9.19 3.55
N TYR A 233 -2.59 10.42 3.65
CA TYR A 233 -3.42 11.63 3.59
C TYR A 233 -4.03 11.86 2.21
N PRO A 234 -3.29 11.93 1.09
CA PRO A 234 -3.88 12.07 -0.23
C PRO A 234 -4.75 10.87 -0.61
N MET A 235 -4.43 9.67 -0.12
CA MET A 235 -5.29 8.50 -0.32
C MET A 235 -6.64 8.65 0.41
N CYS A 236 -6.64 9.05 1.68
CA CYS A 236 -7.86 9.32 2.45
C CYS A 236 -8.65 10.47 1.84
N ALA A 237 -7.97 11.51 1.36
CA ALA A 237 -8.60 12.64 0.67
C ALA A 237 -9.34 12.19 -0.60
N ALA A 238 -8.73 11.35 -1.43
CA ALA A 238 -9.36 10.76 -2.61
C ALA A 238 -10.59 9.91 -2.27
N MET A 239 -10.60 9.28 -1.09
CA MET A 239 -11.75 8.55 -0.55
C MET A 239 -12.82 9.47 0.08
N ARG A 240 -12.55 10.76 0.25
CA ARG A 240 -13.36 11.72 1.03
C ARG A 240 -13.51 11.26 2.49
N LEU A 241 -12.39 10.88 3.08
CA LEU A 241 -12.28 10.52 4.48
C LEU A 241 -11.37 11.51 5.20
N ARG A 242 -11.72 11.83 6.43
CA ARG A 242 -10.83 12.49 7.37
C ARG A 242 -9.98 11.43 8.04
N LEU A 243 -8.68 11.64 8.08
CA LEU A 243 -7.70 10.87 8.82
C LEU A 243 -7.08 11.76 9.88
N ASP A 244 -7.25 11.39 11.13
CA ASP A 244 -6.52 11.95 12.26
C ASP A 244 -5.51 10.88 12.75
N ARG A 245 -4.26 11.29 12.93
CA ARG A 245 -3.16 10.44 13.38
C ARG A 245 -2.14 11.31 14.11
N THR A 246 -1.78 10.92 15.33
CA THR A 246 -0.87 11.70 16.19
C THR A 246 0.52 11.10 16.28
N GLU A 247 0.67 9.78 16.08
CA GLU A 247 1.96 9.10 16.14
C GLU A 247 2.10 8.04 15.04
N THR A 248 3.34 7.72 14.67
CA THR A 248 3.67 6.62 13.74
C THR A 248 4.85 5.82 14.23
N LEU A 249 4.86 4.52 13.95
CA LEU A 249 6.00 3.63 14.18
C LEU A 249 7.26 4.09 13.43
N ALA A 250 7.08 4.65 12.23
CA ALA A 250 8.18 5.14 11.42
C ALA A 250 8.90 6.35 12.02
N GLN A 251 8.25 7.10 12.91
CA GLN A 251 8.80 8.25 13.62
C GLN A 251 9.16 7.92 15.09
N GLY A 252 9.25 6.63 15.44
CA GLY A 252 9.60 6.19 16.77
C GLY A 252 8.44 6.15 17.77
N GLY A 253 7.20 6.36 17.32
CA GLY A 253 6.02 6.20 18.15
C GLY A 253 5.80 4.73 18.54
N ARG A 254 4.99 4.50 19.57
CA ARG A 254 4.67 3.14 20.02
C ARG A 254 3.68 2.42 19.12
N ARG A 255 2.96 3.16 18.29
CA ARG A 255 1.96 2.67 17.32
C ARG A 255 1.75 3.69 16.20
N CYS A 256 1.00 3.29 15.17
CA CYS A 256 0.37 4.25 14.28
C CYS A 256 -1.13 4.30 14.62
N ASP A 257 -1.59 5.44 15.14
CA ASP A 257 -2.96 5.63 15.65
C ASP A 257 -3.88 6.23 14.59
N PHE A 258 -4.41 5.40 13.72
CA PHE A 258 -5.34 5.86 12.69
C PHE A 258 -6.75 6.07 13.26
N ARG A 259 -7.31 7.27 13.10
CA ARG A 259 -8.69 7.59 13.43
C ARG A 259 -9.38 8.14 12.19
N MET A 260 -10.44 7.48 11.76
CA MET A 260 -11.09 7.78 10.48
C MET A 260 -12.55 8.15 10.69
N SER A 261 -12.96 9.24 10.02
CA SER A 261 -14.33 9.72 10.00
C SER A 261 -14.77 10.12 8.60
N ARG A 262 -16.07 10.35 8.43
CA ARG A 262 -16.61 11.01 7.24
C ARG A 262 -16.38 12.51 7.37
N GLY A 263 -16.13 13.19 6.27
CA GLY A 263 -16.00 14.65 6.28
C GLY A 263 -14.94 15.16 5.33
N GLN A 264 -14.62 16.44 5.52
CA GLN A 264 -13.55 17.07 4.76
C GLN A 264 -12.21 16.46 5.18
N PRO A 265 -11.37 16.05 4.21
CA PRO A 265 -10.03 15.61 4.49
C PRO A 265 -9.25 16.68 5.26
N VAL A 266 -8.44 16.26 6.21
CA VAL A 266 -7.44 17.13 6.80
C VAL A 266 -6.43 17.47 5.71
N ARG A 267 -6.27 18.74 5.40
CA ARG A 267 -5.18 19.20 4.55
C ARG A 267 -3.94 19.34 5.44
N VAL A 268 -3.12 18.34 5.40
CA VAL A 268 -1.78 18.39 6.02
C VAL A 268 -0.81 18.40 4.86
N GLU A 269 -0.05 19.47 4.76
CA GLU A 269 1.04 19.58 3.79
C GLU A 269 2.34 19.24 4.50
N PRO A 270 3.00 18.15 4.10
CA PRO A 270 4.31 17.80 4.66
C PRO A 270 5.35 18.89 4.35
N GLU A 271 6.23 19.17 5.30
CA GLU A 271 7.29 20.18 5.13
C GLU A 271 8.18 19.91 3.91
N PHE A 272 8.45 18.64 3.62
CA PHE A 272 9.27 18.23 2.47
C PHE A 272 8.64 18.54 1.09
N LEU A 273 7.42 19.05 1.02
CA LEU A 273 6.86 19.53 -0.25
C LEU A 273 7.40 20.90 -0.66
N HIS A 274 8.02 21.62 0.26
CA HIS A 274 8.54 22.98 0.08
C HIS A 274 10.06 23.01 -0.14
N VAL A 275 10.68 21.84 -0.24
CA VAL A 275 12.13 21.68 -0.52
C VAL A 275 12.41 21.71 -2.02
#